data_1bf4fc7b496deaacbff169b693ca8282
#
_entry.id   1bf4fc7b496deaacbff169b693ca8282
#
_cell.length_a   1.000
_cell.length_b   1.000
_cell.length_c   1.000
_cell.angle_alpha   90.00
_cell.angle_beta   90.00
_cell.angle_gamma   90.00
#
_symmetry.space_group_name_H-M   'P 1'
#
loop_
_entity.id
_entity.type
_entity.pdbx_description
1 polymer ?
#
loop_
_entity_poly.entity_id
_entity_poly.type
_entity_poly.pdbx_seq_one_letter_code
_entity_poly.pdbx_strand_id
1 'polypeptide(L)'
;MAIAKPFNLQKWINDNRDLLKPPVGNKNLYVEAGNFIVMIVGGPNARKDYHYNESEELFYQLEGDINVRIQEDGKAVDVPIKAGEMFLLPANT
;
A
#
# COMPACT_ATOMS: atom_id res chain seq x y z
N MET A 1 13.42 14.40 16.47
CA MET A 1 13.26 13.14 15.71
C MET A 1 14.60 12.73 15.10
N ALA A 2 14.99 11.50 15.27
CA ALA A 2 16.22 11.00 14.65
C ALA A 2 16.02 10.82 13.14
N ILE A 3 17.05 11.10 12.37
CA ILE A 3 17.01 10.88 10.93
C ILE A 3 17.23 9.38 10.67
N ALA A 4 16.27 8.75 9.99
CA ALA A 4 16.40 7.36 9.62
C ALA A 4 17.46 7.20 8.53
N LYS A 5 18.27 6.16 8.63
CA LYS A 5 19.30 5.88 7.62
C LYS A 5 18.66 5.27 6.36
N PRO A 6 19.24 5.51 5.19
CA PRO A 6 18.78 4.80 3.99
C PRO A 6 18.90 3.29 4.17
N PHE A 7 17.97 2.58 3.55
CA PHE A 7 18.01 1.11 3.55
C PHE A 7 17.55 0.59 2.18
N ASN A 8 17.91 -0.64 1.88
CA ASN A 8 17.52 -1.27 0.64
C ASN A 8 16.13 -1.90 0.81
N LEU A 9 15.14 -1.38 0.09
CA LEU A 9 13.76 -1.83 0.23
C LEU A 9 13.59 -3.30 -0.17
N GLN A 10 14.18 -3.72 -1.27
CA GLN A 10 14.05 -5.11 -1.73
C GLN A 10 14.66 -6.08 -0.70
N LYS A 11 15.80 -5.72 -0.13
CA LYS A 11 16.42 -6.51 0.92
C LYS A 11 15.53 -6.58 2.15
N TRP A 12 14.94 -5.45 2.55
CA TRP A 12 14.03 -5.42 3.69
C TRP A 12 12.84 -6.37 3.46
N ILE A 13 12.26 -6.33 2.27
CA ILE A 13 11.12 -7.20 1.92
C ILE A 13 11.54 -8.67 2.01
N ASN A 14 12.69 -9.01 1.44
CA ASN A 14 13.18 -10.40 1.45
C ASN A 14 13.44 -10.90 2.86
N ASP A 15 14.01 -10.05 3.72
CA ASP A 15 14.33 -10.41 5.10
C ASP A 15 13.08 -10.52 5.98
N ASN A 16 11.97 -9.89 5.60
CA ASN A 16 10.76 -9.79 6.42
C ASN A 16 9.52 -10.42 5.78
N ARG A 17 9.69 -11.30 4.83
CA ARG A 17 8.53 -11.93 4.14
C ARG A 17 7.57 -12.62 5.10
N ASP A 18 8.07 -13.17 6.20
CA ASP A 18 7.21 -13.83 7.19
C ASP A 18 6.27 -12.86 7.89
N LEU A 19 6.66 -11.59 8.03
CA LEU A 19 5.82 -10.55 8.61
C LEU A 19 4.73 -10.06 7.65
N LEU A 20 4.85 -10.37 6.37
CA LEU A 20 3.94 -9.91 5.32
C LEU A 20 2.92 -10.97 4.93
N LYS A 21 2.77 -12.03 5.73
CA LYS A 21 1.79 -13.07 5.50
C LYS A 21 0.52 -12.82 6.31
N PRO A 22 -0.67 -13.24 5.79
CA PRO A 22 -1.90 -13.15 6.57
C PRO A 22 -1.77 -13.85 7.92
N PRO A 23 -2.53 -13.42 8.95
CA PRO A 23 -3.56 -12.38 8.91
C PRO A 23 -3.04 -10.95 9.00
N VAL A 24 -1.78 -10.74 9.39
CA VAL A 24 -1.19 -9.42 9.52
C VAL A 24 -0.10 -9.28 8.47
N GLY A 25 -0.39 -8.51 7.43
CA GLY A 25 0.51 -8.38 6.30
C GLY A 25 1.04 -6.99 6.03
N ASN A 26 0.84 -6.04 6.98
CA ASN A 26 1.16 -4.64 6.74
C ASN A 26 2.24 -4.16 7.69
N LYS A 27 3.15 -3.34 7.17
CA LYS A 27 4.19 -2.72 8.00
C LYS A 27 4.44 -1.29 7.56
N ASN A 28 4.29 -0.34 8.49
CA ASN A 28 4.67 1.05 8.28
C ASN A 28 6.17 1.18 8.51
N LEU A 29 6.89 1.63 7.48
CA LEU A 29 8.35 1.71 7.53
C LEU A 29 8.88 2.94 8.28
N TYR A 30 8.07 4.00 8.38
CA TYR A 30 8.50 5.27 9.00
C TYR A 30 7.54 5.64 10.12
N VAL A 31 7.53 4.84 11.17
CA VAL A 31 6.58 5.02 12.29
C VAL A 31 6.77 6.33 13.04
N GLU A 32 7.97 6.93 12.98
CA GLU A 32 8.25 8.19 13.66
C GLU A 32 8.00 9.43 12.80
N ALA A 33 7.67 9.23 11.53
CA ALA A 33 7.33 10.35 10.65
C ALA A 33 5.94 10.89 11.02
N GLY A 34 5.72 12.19 10.79
CA GLY A 34 4.44 12.81 11.09
C GLY A 34 3.35 12.38 10.11
N ASN A 35 3.22 13.10 9.00
CA ASN A 35 2.17 12.85 8.01
C ASN A 35 2.60 11.95 6.86
N PHE A 36 3.89 11.63 6.77
CA PHE A 36 4.40 10.81 5.67
C PHE A 36 4.36 9.33 6.07
N ILE A 37 3.63 8.54 5.31
CA ILE A 37 3.44 7.12 5.60
C ILE A 37 3.89 6.31 4.38
N VAL A 38 4.80 5.36 4.61
CA VAL A 38 5.14 4.34 3.62
C VAL A 38 4.84 2.99 4.23
N MET A 39 3.87 2.29 3.64
CA MET A 39 3.41 1.02 4.16
C MET A 39 3.70 -0.10 3.16
N ILE A 40 4.34 -1.16 3.64
CA ILE A 40 4.45 -2.40 2.88
C ILE A 40 3.23 -3.24 3.22
N VAL A 41 2.53 -3.67 2.19
CA VAL A 41 1.31 -4.45 2.33
C VAL A 41 1.53 -5.80 1.68
N GLY A 42 1.38 -6.86 2.48
CA GLY A 42 1.46 -8.21 1.98
C GLY A 42 0.07 -8.76 1.66
N GLY A 43 0.03 -9.74 0.79
CA GLY A 43 -1.20 -10.41 0.41
C GLY A 43 -1.12 -11.92 0.62
N PRO A 44 -2.20 -12.63 0.33
CA PRO A 44 -3.48 -12.11 -0.14
C PRO A 44 -4.32 -11.45 0.96
N ASN A 45 -5.08 -10.44 0.58
CA ASN A 45 -6.04 -9.75 1.45
C ASN A 45 -7.44 -9.84 0.84
N ALA A 46 -8.43 -10.15 1.68
CA ALA A 46 -9.83 -10.15 1.26
C ALA A 46 -10.55 -8.98 1.92
N ARG A 47 -10.63 -7.85 1.25
CA ARG A 47 -11.37 -6.68 1.72
C ARG A 47 -12.62 -6.52 0.88
N LYS A 48 -13.73 -6.27 1.55
CA LYS A 48 -15.03 -6.11 0.89
C LYS A 48 -15.52 -4.68 0.87
N ASP A 49 -14.89 -3.81 1.64
CA ASP A 49 -15.25 -2.39 1.73
C ASP A 49 -14.51 -1.58 0.66
N TYR A 50 -15.10 -0.43 0.35
CA TYR A 50 -14.48 0.50 -0.58
C TYR A 50 -13.39 1.30 0.10
N HIS A 51 -12.37 1.65 -0.68
CA HIS A 51 -11.30 2.48 -0.21
C HIS A 51 -11.71 3.95 -0.29
N TYR A 52 -11.47 4.71 0.77
CA TYR A 52 -11.70 6.15 0.80
C TYR A 52 -10.63 6.81 1.65
N ASN A 53 -9.98 7.82 1.10
CA ASN A 53 -8.98 8.62 1.80
C ASN A 53 -9.21 10.11 1.54
N GLU A 54 -8.99 10.91 2.58
CA GLU A 54 -9.02 12.37 2.45
C GLU A 54 -7.74 12.92 1.82
N SER A 55 -6.67 12.16 1.81
CA SER A 55 -5.39 12.52 1.22
C SER A 55 -5.08 11.61 0.02
N GLU A 56 -4.08 12.00 -0.75
CA GLU A 56 -3.61 11.19 -1.85
C GLU A 56 -2.92 9.92 -1.34
N GLU A 57 -3.00 8.86 -2.13
CA GLU A 57 -2.35 7.60 -1.80
C GLU A 57 -1.68 7.02 -3.03
N LEU A 58 -0.38 6.74 -2.93
CA LEU A 58 0.38 6.15 -4.02
C LEU A 58 0.50 4.65 -3.81
N PHE A 59 0.08 3.90 -4.81
CA PHE A 59 0.25 2.44 -4.86
C PHE A 59 1.38 2.10 -5.81
N TYR A 60 2.27 1.24 -5.37
CA TYR A 60 3.29 0.67 -6.23
C TYR A 60 3.31 -0.85 -6.01
N GLN A 61 2.89 -1.59 -7.02
CA GLN A 61 2.77 -3.03 -6.93
C GLN A 61 4.09 -3.69 -7.28
N LEU A 62 4.71 -4.33 -6.31
CA LEU A 62 6.02 -4.96 -6.50
C LEU A 62 5.91 -6.40 -6.97
N GLU A 63 4.98 -7.17 -6.39
CA GLU A 63 4.79 -8.58 -6.70
C GLU A 63 3.30 -8.90 -6.74
N GLY A 64 2.89 -9.72 -7.69
CA GLY A 64 1.50 -10.10 -7.86
C GLY A 64 0.63 -8.96 -8.40
N ASP A 65 -0.65 -9.21 -8.51
CA ASP A 65 -1.62 -8.25 -9.00
C ASP A 65 -2.65 -7.97 -7.92
N ILE A 66 -3.14 -6.74 -7.86
CA ILE A 66 -4.22 -6.37 -6.94
C ILE A 66 -5.33 -5.66 -7.70
N ASN A 67 -6.48 -5.56 -7.04
CA ASN A 67 -7.61 -4.80 -7.53
C ASN A 67 -8.04 -3.81 -6.46
N VAL A 68 -7.93 -2.52 -6.76
CA VAL A 68 -8.34 -1.45 -5.83
C VAL A 68 -9.76 -1.04 -6.19
N ARG A 69 -10.67 -1.13 -5.23
CA ARG A 69 -12.05 -0.73 -5.42
C ARG A 69 -12.27 0.67 -4.89
N ILE A 70 -12.74 1.55 -5.76
CA ILE A 70 -13.01 2.95 -5.44
C ILE A 70 -14.42 3.31 -5.90
N GLN A 71 -14.90 4.47 -5.43
CA GLN A 71 -16.13 5.05 -5.96
C GLN A 71 -15.78 6.32 -6.71
N GLU A 72 -16.25 6.40 -7.95
CA GLU A 72 -16.06 7.55 -8.82
C GLU A 72 -17.43 7.97 -9.36
N ASP A 73 -17.80 9.22 -9.11
CA ASP A 73 -19.10 9.78 -9.54
C ASP A 73 -20.29 8.91 -9.08
N GLY A 74 -20.20 8.38 -7.86
CA GLY A 74 -21.25 7.54 -7.29
C GLY A 74 -21.28 6.11 -7.82
N LYS A 75 -20.29 5.70 -8.61
CA LYS A 75 -20.22 4.37 -9.17
C LYS A 75 -19.01 3.62 -8.64
N ALA A 76 -19.17 2.32 -8.42
CA ALA A 76 -18.06 1.45 -8.07
C ALA A 76 -17.16 1.24 -9.27
N VAL A 77 -15.86 1.49 -9.08
CA VAL A 77 -14.86 1.29 -10.14
C VAL A 77 -13.75 0.40 -9.59
N ASP A 78 -13.39 -0.61 -10.35
CA ASP A 78 -12.27 -1.49 -10.02
C ASP A 78 -11.05 -1.04 -10.81
N VAL A 79 -9.93 -0.83 -10.09
CA VAL A 79 -8.66 -0.45 -10.71
C VAL A 79 -7.67 -1.59 -10.49
N PRO A 80 -7.43 -2.40 -11.52
CA PRO A 80 -6.43 -3.46 -11.42
C PRO A 80 -5.03 -2.87 -11.52
N ILE A 81 -4.14 -3.31 -10.65
CA ILE A 81 -2.73 -2.89 -10.63
C ILE A 81 -1.88 -4.14 -10.72
N LYS A 82 -1.09 -4.25 -11.78
CA LYS A 82 -0.22 -5.40 -12.01
C LYS A 82 1.17 -5.16 -11.44
N ALA A 83 1.91 -6.23 -11.22
CA ALA A 83 3.29 -6.12 -10.76
C ALA A 83 4.09 -5.15 -11.62
N GLY A 84 4.80 -4.24 -10.99
CA GLY A 84 5.57 -3.20 -11.66
C GLY A 84 4.80 -1.92 -11.99
N GLU A 85 3.49 -1.91 -11.78
CA GLU A 85 2.67 -0.73 -12.07
C GLU A 85 2.48 0.15 -10.84
N MET A 86 2.30 1.43 -11.09
CA MET A 86 2.01 2.44 -10.07
C MET A 86 0.65 3.07 -10.34
N PHE A 87 -0.01 3.46 -9.24
CA PHE A 87 -1.30 4.14 -9.33
C PHE A 87 -1.38 5.18 -8.22
N LEU A 88 -1.67 6.44 -8.59
CA LEU A 88 -1.92 7.49 -7.61
C LEU A 88 -3.43 7.66 -7.45
N LEU A 89 -3.91 7.37 -6.25
CA LEU A 89 -5.31 7.59 -5.89
C LEU A 89 -5.45 9.04 -5.43
N PRO A 90 -6.25 9.86 -6.13
CA PRO A 90 -6.43 11.26 -5.73
C PRO A 90 -7.06 11.40 -4.36
N ALA A 91 -6.88 12.57 -3.75
CA ALA A 91 -7.51 12.88 -2.48
C ALA A 91 -9.04 12.82 -2.60
N ASN A 92 -9.69 12.44 -1.52
CA ASN A 92 -11.15 12.34 -1.41
C ASN A 92 -11.77 11.32 -2.38
N THR A 93 -11.10 10.19 -2.50
CA THR A 93 -11.57 9.11 -3.38
C THR A 93 -11.71 7.81 -2.62
#